data_2fb020bdd8affe7c5fbe13240eb6cd0d
#
_entry.id   2fb020bdd8affe7c5fbe13240eb6cd0d
#
_cell.length_a   1.000
_cell.length_b   1.000
_cell.length_c   1.000
_cell.angle_alpha   90.00
_cell.angle_beta   90.00
_cell.angle_gamma   90.00
#
_symmetry.space_group_name_H-M   'P 1'
#
loop_
_entity.id
_entity.type
_entity.pdbx_description
1 polymer ?
#
loop_
_entity_poly.entity_id
_entity_poly.type
_entity_poly.pdbx_seq_one_letter_code
_entity_poly.pdbx_strand_id
1 'polypeptide(L)'
;MPRLRRSRFVLGWCLSIATAAGAAVAAESFERPAETARSVSSEPDLAAIRAATAKYQNINKAFADGYIDDGFGCIDATSFGLDASEGGMGFHLINWALHDDPATDPLMPDLLVYEPPPSPHGQPKLVALEWEVFRPDWWAAGNTEPPSLLGQEFESFDFDGLEIFGLHVWVWRNNPSGLFADFNPKIRCR
;
A
#
# COMPACT_ATOMS: atom_id res chain seq x y z
N MET A 1 -12.72 53.44 29.07
CA MET A 1 -13.87 54.10 29.75
C MET A 1 -14.64 54.90 28.72
N PRO A 2 -16.00 54.85 28.56
CA PRO A 2 -17.05 54.69 29.57
C PRO A 2 -17.99 53.51 29.29
N ARG A 3 -18.46 52.89 30.27
CA ARG A 3 -19.70 52.79 31.07
C ARG A 3 -20.99 52.45 30.35
N LEU A 4 -21.48 51.26 30.70
CA LEU A 4 -22.84 50.76 31.01
C LEU A 4 -24.07 51.62 30.65
N ARG A 5 -25.09 50.92 30.06
CA ARG A 5 -26.50 51.08 30.49
C ARG A 5 -27.22 49.73 30.47
N ARG A 6 -27.72 49.33 31.63
CA ARG A 6 -28.75 48.31 31.85
C ARG A 6 -30.11 48.94 31.57
N SER A 7 -31.03 48.18 30.97
CA SER A 7 -32.44 48.46 31.10
C SER A 7 -33.22 47.15 31.31
N ARG A 8 -33.88 47.12 32.46
CA ARG A 8 -34.86 46.15 32.88
C ARG A 8 -36.25 46.62 32.49
N PHE A 9 -37.12 45.73 32.02
CA PHE A 9 -38.59 45.83 32.11
C PHE A 9 -39.12 44.40 32.14
N VAL A 10 -39.66 43.96 33.13
CA VAL A 10 -40.85 43.77 33.96
C VAL A 10 -42.05 43.19 33.20
N LEU A 11 -42.37 41.98 33.68
CA LEU A 11 -43.63 41.25 33.80
C LEU A 11 -44.85 41.61 32.97
N GLY A 12 -45.43 40.59 32.32
CA GLY A 12 -46.84 40.54 31.99
C GLY A 12 -47.28 39.07 31.91
N TRP A 13 -47.99 38.63 32.97
CA TRP A 13 -48.69 37.35 33.00
C TRP A 13 -50.01 37.48 32.24
N CYS A 14 -50.26 36.60 31.25
CA CYS A 14 -51.60 36.28 30.81
C CYS A 14 -51.76 34.76 30.71
N LEU A 15 -52.54 34.21 31.62
CA LEU A 15 -53.04 32.88 31.60
C LEU A 15 -54.15 32.79 30.54
N SER A 16 -53.99 31.93 29.56
CA SER A 16 -55.09 31.48 28.69
C SER A 16 -55.03 29.98 28.54
N ILE A 17 -56.09 29.40 29.10
CA ILE A 17 -56.40 27.95 28.98
C ILE A 17 -56.98 27.77 27.58
N ALA A 18 -56.37 26.90 26.78
CA ALA A 18 -56.94 26.41 25.51
C ALA A 18 -56.78 24.90 25.43
N THR A 19 -57.89 24.28 25.21
CA THR A 19 -58.27 22.90 25.10
C THR A 19 -57.39 22.06 24.17
N ALA A 20 -57.12 20.82 24.65
CA ALA A 20 -56.48 19.77 23.87
C ALA A 20 -57.35 19.34 22.67
N ALA A 21 -56.83 19.46 21.50
CA ALA A 21 -57.23 18.72 20.32
C ALA A 21 -56.07 17.81 19.95
N GLY A 22 -56.27 16.50 20.10
CA GLY A 22 -55.28 15.50 19.70
C GLY A 22 -55.12 15.47 18.18
N ALA A 23 -53.97 15.86 17.72
CA ALA A 23 -53.52 15.57 16.36
C ALA A 23 -52.59 14.35 16.42
N ALA A 24 -53.06 13.22 15.88
CA ALA A 24 -52.24 12.06 15.63
C ALA A 24 -51.14 12.48 14.62
N VAL A 25 -49.92 12.57 15.08
CA VAL A 25 -48.74 12.74 14.21
C VAL A 25 -48.49 11.38 13.58
N ALA A 26 -48.81 11.25 12.29
CA ALA A 26 -48.35 10.13 11.49
C ALA A 26 -46.82 10.13 11.51
N ALA A 27 -46.23 9.07 12.02
CA ALA A 27 -44.80 8.84 11.88
C ALA A 27 -44.51 8.54 10.43
N GLU A 28 -44.07 9.57 9.68
CA GLU A 28 -43.45 9.35 8.39
C GLU A 28 -42.13 8.60 8.64
N SER A 29 -42.14 7.31 8.24
CA SER A 29 -40.96 6.50 8.15
C SER A 29 -40.03 7.16 7.13
N PHE A 30 -39.03 7.87 7.62
CA PHE A 30 -37.93 8.35 6.78
C PHE A 30 -37.16 7.11 6.32
N GLU A 31 -37.56 6.55 5.18
CA GLU A 31 -36.76 5.54 4.48
C GLU A 31 -35.44 6.22 4.08
N ARG A 32 -34.41 5.90 4.85
CA ARG A 32 -33.04 6.24 4.49
C ARG A 32 -32.77 5.56 3.14
N PRO A 33 -32.39 6.32 2.08
CA PRO A 33 -32.01 5.70 0.81
C PRO A 33 -30.97 4.63 1.14
N ALA A 34 -31.17 3.41 0.64
CA ALA A 34 -30.16 2.37 0.71
C ALA A 34 -28.90 2.96 0.06
N GLU A 35 -27.93 3.29 0.91
CA GLU A 35 -26.60 3.64 0.48
C GLU A 35 -26.10 2.43 -0.32
N THR A 36 -26.10 2.58 -1.63
CA THR A 36 -25.58 1.58 -2.55
C THR A 36 -24.16 1.33 -2.07
N ALA A 37 -23.95 0.23 -1.35
CA ALA A 37 -22.62 -0.21 -0.99
C ALA A 37 -21.85 -0.29 -2.30
N ARG A 38 -21.01 0.73 -2.56
CA ARG A 38 -19.95 0.59 -3.54
C ARG A 38 -19.25 -0.69 -3.15
N SER A 39 -19.30 -1.68 -4.02
CA SER A 39 -18.44 -2.83 -3.90
C SER A 39 -17.03 -2.28 -3.79
N VAL A 40 -16.51 -2.27 -2.57
CA VAL A 40 -15.09 -2.11 -2.35
C VAL A 40 -14.51 -3.27 -3.12
N SER A 41 -13.85 -2.99 -4.24
CA SER A 41 -13.04 -3.99 -4.91
C SER A 41 -12.07 -4.45 -3.84
N SER A 42 -12.27 -5.67 -3.31
CA SER A 42 -11.38 -6.21 -2.30
C SER A 42 -9.99 -6.26 -2.93
N GLU A 43 -9.03 -5.56 -2.35
CA GLU A 43 -7.63 -5.76 -2.73
C GLU A 43 -7.35 -7.26 -2.76
N PRO A 44 -6.63 -7.74 -3.80
CA PRO A 44 -6.29 -9.15 -3.87
C PRO A 44 -5.50 -9.52 -2.62
N ASP A 45 -5.87 -10.62 -2.01
CA ASP A 45 -5.15 -11.13 -0.85
C ASP A 45 -3.81 -11.77 -1.27
N LEU A 46 -2.96 -12.08 -0.30
CA LEU A 46 -1.68 -12.75 -0.54
C LEU A 46 -1.81 -14.08 -1.30
N ALA A 47 -2.95 -14.75 -1.22
CA ALA A 47 -3.19 -16.00 -1.93
C ALA A 47 -3.35 -15.76 -3.43
N ALA A 48 -4.07 -14.70 -3.82
CA ALA A 48 -4.22 -14.29 -5.21
C ALA A 48 -2.86 -13.85 -5.80
N ILE A 49 -2.08 -13.06 -5.06
CA ILE A 49 -0.73 -12.64 -5.47
C ILE A 49 0.19 -13.84 -5.66
N ARG A 50 0.19 -14.81 -4.72
CA ARG A 50 0.95 -16.06 -4.88
C ARG A 50 0.51 -16.85 -6.11
N ALA A 51 -0.79 -16.96 -6.35
CA ALA A 51 -1.30 -17.69 -7.52
C ALA A 51 -0.83 -17.06 -8.84
N ALA A 52 -0.89 -15.72 -8.94
CA ALA A 52 -0.45 -14.96 -10.11
C ALA A 52 1.07 -15.08 -10.36
N THR A 53 1.87 -15.12 -9.30
CA THR A 53 3.35 -15.10 -9.38
C THR A 53 4.00 -16.48 -9.26
N ALA A 54 3.24 -17.55 -9.00
CA ALA A 54 3.77 -18.92 -8.83
C ALA A 54 4.61 -19.40 -10.02
N LYS A 55 4.27 -18.97 -11.24
CA LYS A 55 5.03 -19.32 -12.47
C LYS A 55 6.47 -18.84 -12.41
N TYR A 56 6.75 -17.78 -11.65
CA TYR A 56 8.08 -17.17 -11.54
C TYR A 56 9.00 -17.89 -10.53
N GLN A 57 8.53 -18.97 -9.86
CA GLN A 57 9.43 -19.91 -9.20
C GLN A 57 10.40 -20.57 -10.22
N ASN A 58 10.03 -20.57 -11.50
CA ASN A 58 10.96 -20.84 -12.59
C ASN A 58 11.41 -19.51 -13.20
N ILE A 59 12.63 -19.07 -12.90
CA ILE A 59 13.20 -17.80 -13.35
C ILE A 59 13.15 -17.62 -14.89
N ASN A 60 13.19 -18.70 -15.68
CA ASN A 60 13.07 -18.60 -17.13
C ASN A 60 11.68 -18.11 -17.57
N LYS A 61 10.64 -18.26 -16.72
CA LYS A 61 9.33 -17.67 -16.97
C LYS A 61 9.33 -16.18 -16.74
N ALA A 62 10.10 -15.68 -15.75
CA ALA A 62 10.29 -14.26 -15.56
C ALA A 62 10.95 -13.63 -16.78
N PHE A 63 12.05 -14.20 -17.27
CA PHE A 63 12.71 -13.72 -18.49
C PHE A 63 11.79 -13.76 -19.71
N ALA A 64 10.99 -14.82 -19.86
CA ALA A 64 10.04 -14.94 -20.98
C ALA A 64 8.91 -13.90 -20.92
N ASP A 65 8.56 -13.42 -19.73
CA ASP A 65 7.53 -12.41 -19.50
C ASP A 65 8.11 -10.97 -19.45
N GLY A 66 9.40 -10.79 -19.80
CA GLY A 66 10.02 -9.48 -19.99
C GLY A 66 10.76 -8.92 -18.76
N TYR A 67 10.88 -9.68 -17.68
CA TYR A 67 11.74 -9.29 -16.56
C TYR A 67 13.21 -9.48 -16.93
N ILE A 68 14.05 -8.55 -16.56
CA ILE A 68 15.50 -8.60 -16.78
C ILE A 68 16.24 -8.26 -15.48
N ASP A 69 17.50 -8.63 -15.39
CA ASP A 69 18.37 -8.26 -14.27
C ASP A 69 18.47 -6.73 -14.16
N ASP A 70 18.29 -6.17 -12.97
CA ASP A 70 18.37 -4.74 -12.71
C ASP A 70 19.82 -4.19 -12.75
N GLY A 71 20.80 -5.09 -12.69
CA GLY A 71 22.21 -4.76 -12.74
C GLY A 71 22.87 -4.46 -11.39
N PHE A 72 22.11 -4.40 -10.29
CA PHE A 72 22.65 -4.12 -8.94
C PHE A 72 23.18 -5.38 -8.24
N GLY A 73 22.84 -6.57 -8.75
CA GLY A 73 23.23 -7.84 -8.15
C GLY A 73 22.48 -8.14 -6.86
N CYS A 74 23.10 -8.93 -5.98
CA CYS A 74 22.46 -9.26 -4.70
C CYS A 74 22.62 -8.10 -3.71
N ILE A 75 21.52 -7.58 -3.23
CA ILE A 75 21.45 -6.44 -2.30
C ILE A 75 21.36 -6.95 -0.87
N ASP A 76 22.23 -6.48 0.00
CA ASP A 76 22.19 -6.73 1.43
C ASP A 76 22.21 -5.44 2.27
N ALA A 77 21.87 -5.57 3.54
CA ALA A 77 21.74 -4.43 4.45
C ALA A 77 23.04 -3.61 4.60
N THR A 78 24.22 -4.23 4.41
CA THR A 78 25.50 -3.53 4.54
C THR A 78 25.73 -2.54 3.39
N SER A 79 25.10 -2.75 2.24
CA SER A 79 25.13 -1.82 1.12
C SER A 79 24.45 -0.48 1.46
N PHE A 80 23.59 -0.47 2.46
CA PHE A 80 22.90 0.72 2.99
C PHE A 80 23.48 1.20 4.33
N GLY A 81 24.61 0.65 4.75
CA GLY A 81 25.26 1.00 6.02
C GLY A 81 24.57 0.44 7.27
N LEU A 82 23.66 -0.52 7.09
CA LEU A 82 22.98 -1.22 8.16
C LEU A 82 23.80 -2.41 8.68
N ASP A 83 23.37 -3.01 9.80
CA ASP A 83 24.05 -4.17 10.38
C ASP A 83 23.85 -5.41 9.50
N ALA A 84 24.90 -6.21 9.34
CA ALA A 84 24.87 -7.45 8.55
C ALA A 84 23.86 -8.49 9.08
N SER A 85 23.42 -8.38 10.33
CA SER A 85 22.40 -9.25 10.91
C SER A 85 21.02 -9.02 10.33
N GLU A 86 20.75 -7.84 9.73
CA GLU A 86 19.50 -7.55 9.00
C GLU A 86 19.35 -8.45 7.77
N GLY A 87 20.45 -8.96 7.21
CA GLY A 87 20.45 -9.90 6.10
C GLY A 87 20.40 -9.22 4.73
N GLY A 88 19.67 -9.80 3.80
CA GLY A 88 19.58 -9.29 2.42
C GLY A 88 18.16 -9.21 1.89
N MET A 89 17.98 -8.49 0.80
CA MET A 89 16.81 -8.56 -0.07
C MET A 89 16.94 -9.78 -0.99
N GLY A 90 18.03 -9.87 -1.71
CA GLY A 90 18.28 -10.77 -2.80
C GLY A 90 18.73 -10.00 -4.04
N PHE A 91 18.59 -10.60 -5.23
CA PHE A 91 18.75 -9.88 -6.49
C PHE A 91 17.39 -9.71 -7.19
N HIS A 92 17.26 -8.63 -7.94
CA HIS A 92 16.01 -8.21 -8.53
C HIS A 92 16.00 -8.46 -10.03
N LEU A 93 14.86 -8.92 -10.53
CA LEU A 93 14.53 -8.84 -11.94
C LEU A 93 13.42 -7.81 -12.10
N ILE A 94 13.64 -6.79 -12.93
CA ILE A 94 12.70 -5.70 -13.19
C ILE A 94 12.01 -5.87 -14.55
N ASN A 95 10.74 -5.52 -14.60
CA ASN A 95 10.00 -5.36 -15.85
C ASN A 95 9.74 -3.87 -16.09
N TRP A 96 10.56 -3.24 -16.90
CA TRP A 96 10.48 -1.81 -17.19
C TRP A 96 9.15 -1.37 -17.78
N ALA A 97 8.46 -2.25 -18.51
CA ALA A 97 7.15 -1.90 -19.07
C ALA A 97 6.05 -1.78 -17.99
N LEU A 98 6.22 -2.44 -16.85
CA LEU A 98 5.36 -2.29 -15.67
C LEU A 98 5.81 -1.11 -14.82
N HIS A 99 7.10 -1.02 -14.54
CA HIS A 99 7.70 0.02 -13.70
C HIS A 99 7.49 1.45 -14.26
N ASP A 100 7.50 1.63 -15.58
CA ASP A 100 7.27 2.92 -16.23
C ASP A 100 5.77 3.31 -16.25
N ASP A 101 4.86 2.40 -15.86
CA ASP A 101 3.43 2.69 -15.70
C ASP A 101 3.17 3.15 -14.25
N PRO A 102 2.65 4.36 -14.01
CA PRO A 102 2.33 4.81 -12.66
C PRO A 102 1.18 4.04 -11.99
N ALA A 103 0.52 3.11 -12.71
CA ALA A 103 -0.50 2.25 -12.14
C ALA A 103 0.13 1.01 -11.49
N THR A 104 -0.14 0.80 -10.21
CA THR A 104 0.29 -0.41 -9.51
C THR A 104 -0.75 -1.52 -9.66
N ASP A 105 -0.42 -2.60 -10.39
CA ASP A 105 -1.28 -3.80 -10.46
C ASP A 105 -0.85 -4.81 -9.39
N PRO A 106 -1.70 -5.11 -8.40
CA PRO A 106 -1.37 -6.04 -7.32
C PRO A 106 -0.98 -7.45 -7.78
N LEU A 107 -1.41 -7.86 -8.97
CA LEU A 107 -1.12 -9.20 -9.51
C LEU A 107 0.07 -9.22 -10.48
N MET A 108 0.60 -8.05 -10.82
CA MET A 108 1.72 -7.87 -11.75
C MET A 108 2.81 -7.00 -11.09
N PRO A 109 3.63 -7.57 -10.20
CA PRO A 109 4.71 -6.82 -9.55
C PRO A 109 5.72 -6.32 -10.57
N ASP A 110 6.29 -5.15 -10.33
CA ASP A 110 7.30 -4.53 -11.19
C ASP A 110 8.63 -5.25 -11.08
N LEU A 111 8.94 -5.77 -9.87
CA LEU A 111 10.16 -6.51 -9.59
C LEU A 111 9.85 -7.87 -8.95
N LEU A 112 10.70 -8.82 -9.31
CA LEU A 112 10.74 -10.17 -8.74
C LEU A 112 12.06 -10.34 -8.00
N VAL A 113 11.99 -10.66 -6.72
CA VAL A 113 13.17 -10.76 -5.84
C VAL A 113 13.54 -12.21 -5.61
N TYR A 114 14.78 -12.55 -5.92
CA TYR A 114 15.28 -13.92 -5.82
C TYR A 114 16.41 -14.06 -4.79
N GLU A 115 16.32 -15.09 -3.97
CA GLU A 115 17.45 -15.56 -3.16
C GLU A 115 18.49 -16.20 -4.09
N PRO A 116 19.78 -15.78 -4.03
CA PRO A 116 20.83 -16.44 -4.78
C PRO A 116 20.92 -17.93 -4.46
N PRO A 117 21.27 -18.77 -5.45
CA PRO A 117 21.39 -20.19 -5.20
C PRO A 117 22.54 -20.48 -4.22
N PRO A 118 22.43 -21.54 -3.41
CA PRO A 118 23.46 -21.91 -2.41
C PRO A 118 24.77 -22.37 -3.06
N SER A 119 24.77 -22.63 -4.37
CA SER A 119 25.94 -23.01 -5.14
C SER A 119 25.85 -22.50 -6.59
N PRO A 120 26.99 -22.40 -7.32
CA PRO A 120 26.99 -21.87 -8.70
C PRO A 120 26.11 -22.62 -9.68
N HIS A 121 25.76 -23.87 -9.39
CA HIS A 121 24.91 -24.72 -10.24
C HIS A 121 23.48 -24.84 -9.71
N GLY A 122 23.16 -24.17 -8.59
CA GLY A 122 21.84 -24.14 -8.00
C GLY A 122 20.88 -23.26 -8.81
N GLN A 123 19.58 -23.40 -8.50
CA GLN A 123 18.59 -22.49 -9.04
C GLN A 123 18.26 -21.41 -7.99
N PRO A 124 18.12 -20.16 -8.41
CA PRO A 124 17.63 -19.11 -7.54
C PRO A 124 16.17 -19.40 -7.15
N LYS A 125 15.75 -18.84 -6.03
CA LYS A 125 14.38 -19.02 -5.54
C LYS A 125 13.69 -17.67 -5.44
N LEU A 126 12.52 -17.55 -6.02
CA LEU A 126 11.66 -16.39 -5.80
C LEU A 126 11.31 -16.33 -4.30
N VAL A 127 11.58 -15.21 -3.65
CA VAL A 127 11.40 -15.01 -2.21
C VAL A 127 10.45 -13.87 -1.87
N ALA A 128 10.52 -12.78 -2.65
CA ALA A 128 9.70 -11.61 -2.46
C ALA A 128 9.27 -11.03 -3.81
N LEU A 129 8.38 -10.07 -3.75
CA LEU A 129 7.90 -9.26 -4.86
C LEU A 129 8.04 -7.81 -4.45
N GLU A 130 8.15 -6.93 -5.46
CA GLU A 130 8.24 -5.51 -5.20
C GLU A 130 7.43 -4.75 -6.24
N TRP A 131 6.79 -3.69 -5.78
CA TRP A 131 6.10 -2.71 -6.61
C TRP A 131 6.78 -1.39 -6.39
N GLU A 132 7.16 -0.76 -7.48
CA GLU A 132 7.80 0.54 -7.48
C GLU A 132 7.11 1.47 -8.47
N VAL A 133 7.17 2.76 -8.20
CA VAL A 133 6.73 3.80 -9.12
C VAL A 133 7.60 5.04 -8.93
N PHE A 134 7.96 5.71 -10.02
CA PHE A 134 8.64 7.00 -9.94
C PHE A 134 7.72 8.03 -9.29
N ARG A 135 8.17 8.67 -8.21
CA ARG A 135 7.38 9.69 -7.48
C ARG A 135 6.93 10.85 -8.37
N PRO A 136 7.79 11.39 -9.27
CA PRO A 136 7.33 12.43 -10.19
C PRO A 136 6.18 11.99 -11.09
N ASP A 137 6.21 10.75 -11.60
CA ASP A 137 5.17 10.23 -12.49
C ASP A 137 3.88 9.93 -11.74
N TRP A 138 4.00 9.40 -10.52
CA TRP A 138 2.87 9.20 -9.62
C TRP A 138 2.11 10.51 -9.35
N TRP A 139 2.84 11.58 -9.01
CA TRP A 139 2.21 12.88 -8.78
C TRP A 139 1.68 13.51 -10.07
N ALA A 140 2.39 13.36 -11.20
CA ALA A 140 1.96 13.85 -12.50
C ALA A 140 0.67 13.16 -12.99
N ALA A 141 0.42 11.91 -12.59
CA ALA A 141 -0.82 11.18 -12.84
C ALA A 141 -2.02 11.73 -12.04
N GLY A 142 -1.80 12.73 -11.15
CA GLY A 142 -2.85 13.40 -10.37
C GLY A 142 -3.15 12.77 -9.02
N ASN A 143 -2.33 11.85 -8.56
CA ASN A 143 -2.43 11.29 -7.21
C ASN A 143 -2.06 12.34 -6.17
N THR A 144 -2.63 12.27 -4.97
CA THR A 144 -2.41 13.22 -3.87
C THR A 144 -1.83 12.56 -2.61
N GLU A 145 -1.86 11.24 -2.57
CA GLU A 145 -1.32 10.42 -1.49
C GLU A 145 -0.36 9.39 -2.07
N PRO A 146 0.61 8.87 -1.32
CA PRO A 146 1.45 7.76 -1.76
C PRO A 146 0.62 6.53 -2.16
N PRO A 147 1.12 5.65 -3.03
CA PRO A 147 0.44 4.41 -3.35
C PRO A 147 0.34 3.50 -2.13
N SER A 148 -0.63 2.59 -2.12
CA SER A 148 -0.78 1.57 -1.08
C SER A 148 -1.20 0.24 -1.68
N LEU A 149 -0.76 -0.86 -1.06
CA LEU A 149 -1.11 -2.23 -1.44
C LEU A 149 -1.17 -3.10 -0.18
N LEU A 150 -2.13 -4.00 -0.09
CA LEU A 150 -2.32 -4.87 1.08
C LEU A 150 -2.49 -4.09 2.40
N GLY A 151 -3.04 -2.89 2.33
CA GLY A 151 -3.21 -1.99 3.48
C GLY A 151 -1.90 -1.36 3.98
N GLN A 152 -0.80 -1.50 3.24
CA GLN A 152 0.49 -0.90 3.51
C GLN A 152 0.76 0.23 2.51
N GLU A 153 1.11 1.42 2.99
CA GLU A 153 1.60 2.53 2.18
C GLU A 153 3.02 2.21 1.69
N PHE A 154 3.33 2.60 0.44
CA PHE A 154 4.67 2.45 -0.12
C PHE A 154 5.65 3.41 0.57
N GLU A 155 6.84 2.95 0.81
CA GLU A 155 7.91 3.77 1.36
C GLU A 155 8.49 4.70 0.28
N SER A 156 8.88 5.90 0.70
CA SER A 156 9.54 6.88 -0.16
C SER A 156 11.04 6.80 0.05
N PHE A 157 11.79 6.54 -1.00
CA PHE A 157 13.25 6.51 -0.94
C PHE A 157 13.88 7.05 -2.23
N ASP A 158 15.15 7.39 -2.14
CA ASP A 158 15.98 7.81 -3.28
C ASP A 158 17.04 6.74 -3.52
N PHE A 159 17.10 6.23 -4.73
CA PHE A 159 18.07 5.21 -5.10
C PHE A 159 18.72 5.57 -6.44
N ASP A 160 20.05 5.65 -6.46
CA ASP A 160 20.85 6.02 -7.64
C ASP A 160 20.36 7.29 -8.38
N GLY A 161 19.85 8.27 -7.61
CA GLY A 161 19.30 9.52 -8.11
C GLY A 161 17.86 9.44 -8.63
N LEU A 162 17.20 8.32 -8.47
CA LEU A 162 15.77 8.11 -8.76
C LEU A 162 14.95 8.33 -7.50
N GLU A 163 13.87 9.07 -7.62
CA GLU A 163 12.88 9.30 -6.54
C GLU A 163 11.77 8.25 -6.68
N ILE A 164 11.68 7.31 -5.74
CA ILE A 164 10.85 6.11 -5.85
C ILE A 164 9.87 6.02 -4.68
N PHE A 165 8.65 5.54 -4.95
CA PHE A 165 7.80 4.87 -3.99
C PHE A 165 7.92 3.38 -4.20
N GLY A 166 8.24 2.61 -3.16
CA GLY A 166 8.40 1.16 -3.26
C GLY A 166 7.72 0.41 -2.12
N LEU A 167 7.32 -0.82 -2.40
CA LEU A 167 6.78 -1.75 -1.42
C LEU A 167 7.34 -3.14 -1.66
N HIS A 168 8.16 -3.61 -0.73
CA HIS A 168 8.72 -4.95 -0.70
C HIS A 168 7.80 -5.91 0.06
N VAL A 169 7.47 -7.08 -0.51
CA VAL A 169 6.53 -8.04 0.10
C VAL A 169 7.07 -9.46 0.05
N TRP A 170 7.34 -10.04 1.24
CA TRP A 170 7.89 -11.40 1.40
C TRP A 170 6.82 -12.49 1.24
N VAL A 171 6.30 -12.65 0.03
CA VAL A 171 5.20 -13.60 -0.24
C VAL A 171 5.65 -15.08 -0.25
N TRP A 172 6.92 -15.36 -0.58
CA TRP A 172 7.42 -16.72 -0.80
C TRP A 172 8.43 -17.19 0.25
N ARG A 173 8.95 -16.27 1.04
CA ARG A 173 9.89 -16.57 2.13
C ARG A 173 9.42 -15.94 3.43
N ASN A 174 9.31 -16.70 4.50
CA ASN A 174 9.02 -16.10 5.81
C ASN A 174 10.14 -15.17 6.22
N ASN A 175 9.80 -13.92 6.49
CA ASN A 175 10.70 -12.90 7.03
C ASN A 175 10.40 -12.68 8.52
N PRO A 176 11.37 -12.97 9.44
CA PRO A 176 11.20 -12.67 10.86
C PRO A 176 11.05 -11.17 11.15
N SER A 177 11.62 -10.30 10.31
CA SER A 177 11.53 -8.84 10.46
C SER A 177 10.17 -8.27 10.05
N GLY A 178 9.34 -9.03 9.33
CA GLY A 178 8.01 -8.63 8.90
C GLY A 178 7.73 -8.91 7.43
N LEU A 179 6.44 -8.87 7.07
CA LEU A 179 5.99 -9.12 5.70
C LEU A 179 6.50 -8.06 4.72
N PHE A 180 6.61 -6.81 5.17
CA PHE A 180 6.93 -5.64 4.36
C PHE A 180 8.33 -5.06 4.65
N ALA A 181 9.13 -5.72 5.49
CA ALA A 181 10.48 -5.25 5.78
C ALA A 181 11.40 -5.47 4.58
N ASP A 182 12.27 -4.51 4.28
CA ASP A 182 13.19 -4.54 3.13
C ASP A 182 14.16 -5.72 3.20
N PHE A 183 14.72 -5.99 4.38
CA PHE A 183 15.72 -7.03 4.56
C PHE A 183 15.19 -8.24 5.32
N ASN A 184 15.73 -9.40 4.99
CA ASN A 184 15.41 -10.66 5.64
C ASN A 184 16.70 -11.30 6.19
N PRO A 185 16.81 -11.50 7.52
CA PRO A 185 18.01 -12.08 8.13
C PRO A 185 18.31 -13.52 7.69
N LYS A 186 17.42 -14.15 6.93
CA LYS A 186 17.63 -15.49 6.36
C LYS A 186 18.19 -15.46 4.94
N ILE A 187 18.25 -14.29 4.29
CA ILE A 187 18.83 -14.11 2.96
C ILE A 187 20.30 -13.75 3.08
N ARG A 188 21.13 -14.34 2.23
CA ARG A 188 22.58 -14.08 2.18
C ARG A 188 23.02 -13.80 0.76
N CYS A 189 23.59 -12.63 0.53
CA CYS A 189 24.36 -12.30 -0.65
C CYS A 189 25.78 -12.92 -0.51
N ARG A 190 26.21 -13.70 -1.46
CA ARG A 190 27.49 -14.42 -1.44
C ARG A 190 28.34 -14.06 -2.62
#